data_5ae79a452b50a9678b7eafb03df2d1e5
#
_entry.id   5ae79a452b50a9678b7eafb03df2d1e5
#
_cell.length_a   1.000
_cell.length_b   1.000
_cell.length_c   1.000
_cell.angle_alpha   90.00
_cell.angle_beta   90.00
_cell.angle_gamma   90.00
#
_symmetry.space_group_name_H-M   'P 1'
#
loop_
_entity.id
_entity.type
_entity.pdbx_description
1 polymer ?
#
loop_
_entity_poly.entity_id
_entity_poly.type
_entity_poly.pdbx_seq_one_letter_code
_entity_poly.pdbx_strand_id
1 'polypeptide(L)'
;CKNRTPIIAGAGGGTTLAIKYAQEAERLGAQGILLLPHYLTEASQEGLIAHVQAVCKSVKFGVVVYNRGGCRLTPASLQVLADTCPNLIGFKDGFGDIEKFVSIRQTLGDRFAYLGGLPTAELFAGAYKAMGCPVYSSAVFNFIPKTAMEFYNAHAANDTETCNRLIRDFFIPYIALRNQGEGYAVSIVKAGATISGHSAGPVRPPLSDLKPEEFEQLRALMAPLGPQ
;
A
#
# COMPACT_ATOMS: atom_id res chain seq x y z
N CYS A 1 -5.52 9.47 -16.94
CA CYS A 1 -5.04 10.61 -16.10
C CYS A 1 -4.52 11.78 -16.94
N LYS A 2 -4.26 11.61 -18.24
CA LYS A 2 -3.70 12.66 -19.14
C LYS A 2 -2.46 13.33 -18.52
N ASN A 3 -1.56 12.54 -17.92
CA ASN A 3 -0.32 12.99 -17.26
C ASN A 3 -0.50 14.00 -16.10
N ARG A 4 -1.68 14.10 -15.52
CA ARG A 4 -1.92 15.00 -14.37
C ARG A 4 -1.38 14.45 -13.06
N THR A 5 -1.14 13.15 -12.99
CA THR A 5 -0.61 12.45 -11.81
C THR A 5 0.21 11.26 -12.26
N PRO A 6 1.30 10.93 -11.55
CA PRO A 6 2.08 9.73 -11.84
C PRO A 6 1.23 8.45 -11.70
N ILE A 7 1.46 7.49 -12.58
CA ILE A 7 0.87 6.17 -12.53
C ILE A 7 1.92 5.15 -12.10
N ILE A 8 1.69 4.50 -10.97
CA ILE A 8 2.49 3.39 -10.48
C ILE A 8 1.68 2.12 -10.68
N ALA A 9 2.11 1.26 -11.60
CA ALA A 9 1.42 0.02 -11.91
C ALA A 9 1.82 -1.10 -10.94
N GLY A 10 0.94 -2.06 -10.71
CA GLY A 10 1.27 -3.28 -9.95
C GLY A 10 1.91 -4.33 -10.85
N ALA A 11 3.05 -4.89 -10.42
CA ALA A 11 3.67 -6.06 -11.04
C ALA A 11 4.01 -7.09 -9.95
N GLY A 12 3.88 -8.39 -10.23
CA GLY A 12 4.13 -9.40 -9.21
C GLY A 12 3.94 -10.82 -9.73
N GLY A 13 3.89 -11.78 -8.80
CA GLY A 13 3.91 -13.20 -9.12
C GLY A 13 5.33 -13.73 -9.26
N GLY A 14 5.53 -14.85 -9.98
CA GLY A 14 6.86 -15.37 -10.28
C GLY A 14 7.68 -14.40 -11.13
N THR A 15 9.00 -14.51 -11.09
CA THR A 15 9.93 -13.54 -11.71
C THR A 15 9.61 -13.25 -13.18
N THR A 16 9.36 -14.27 -13.99
CA THR A 16 9.03 -14.11 -15.42
C THR A 16 7.74 -13.30 -15.63
N LEU A 17 6.72 -13.54 -14.80
CA LEU A 17 5.45 -12.83 -14.89
C LEU A 17 5.60 -11.39 -14.42
N ALA A 18 6.33 -11.16 -13.33
CA ALA A 18 6.61 -9.82 -12.81
C ALA A 18 7.36 -8.97 -13.85
N ILE A 19 8.35 -9.54 -14.55
CA ILE A 19 9.07 -8.89 -15.65
C ILE A 19 8.11 -8.54 -16.80
N LYS A 20 7.26 -9.48 -17.21
CA LYS A 20 6.27 -9.23 -18.27
C LYS A 20 5.35 -8.06 -17.95
N TYR A 21 4.81 -8.02 -16.71
CA TYR A 21 3.94 -6.92 -16.28
C TYR A 21 4.69 -5.59 -16.13
N ALA A 22 5.92 -5.62 -15.66
CA ALA A 22 6.75 -4.43 -15.54
C ALA A 22 7.03 -3.79 -16.90
N GLN A 23 7.45 -4.61 -17.88
CA GLN A 23 7.70 -4.17 -19.27
C GLN A 23 6.42 -3.65 -19.93
N GLU A 24 5.29 -4.33 -19.73
CA GLU A 24 4.01 -3.87 -20.28
C GLU A 24 3.56 -2.53 -19.65
N ALA A 25 3.76 -2.36 -18.35
CA ALA A 25 3.49 -1.09 -17.66
C ALA A 25 4.36 0.05 -18.24
N GLU A 26 5.66 -0.20 -18.47
CA GLU A 26 6.57 0.76 -19.10
C GLU A 26 6.12 1.11 -20.53
N ARG A 27 5.77 0.11 -21.34
CA ARG A 27 5.26 0.29 -22.71
C ARG A 27 3.98 1.13 -22.76
N LEU A 28 3.10 0.99 -21.74
CA LEU A 28 1.84 1.73 -21.63
C LEU A 28 2.01 3.12 -21.00
N GLY A 29 3.23 3.52 -20.64
CA GLY A 29 3.54 4.86 -20.16
C GLY A 29 3.35 5.07 -18.65
N ALA A 30 3.35 4.00 -17.85
CA ALA A 30 3.48 4.13 -16.39
C ALA A 30 4.83 4.75 -16.03
N GLN A 31 4.88 5.49 -14.92
CA GLN A 31 6.10 6.14 -14.44
C GLN A 31 6.89 5.26 -13.45
N GLY A 32 6.33 4.12 -13.05
CA GLY A 32 6.97 3.16 -12.17
C GLY A 32 6.09 1.96 -11.88
N ILE A 33 6.62 1.03 -11.12
CA ILE A 33 5.87 -0.11 -10.60
C ILE A 33 5.98 -0.24 -9.09
N LEU A 34 4.91 -0.78 -8.49
CA LEU A 34 4.95 -1.43 -7.20
C LEU A 34 5.17 -2.93 -7.43
N LEU A 35 6.35 -3.42 -7.08
CA LEU A 35 6.67 -4.84 -7.17
C LEU A 35 6.04 -5.57 -5.98
N LEU A 36 4.95 -6.25 -6.25
CA LEU A 36 4.20 -7.06 -5.30
C LEU A 36 4.98 -8.33 -4.95
N PRO A 37 4.73 -8.93 -3.77
CA PRO A 37 5.36 -10.18 -3.38
C PRO A 37 5.22 -11.28 -4.45
N HIS A 38 6.23 -12.13 -4.51
CA HIS A 38 6.16 -13.35 -5.30
C HIS A 38 5.06 -14.29 -4.78
N TYR A 39 4.69 -15.28 -5.62
CA TYR A 39 3.55 -16.14 -5.36
C TYR A 39 3.95 -17.40 -4.59
N LEU A 40 3.23 -17.70 -3.53
CA LEU A 40 3.13 -18.93 -2.72
C LEU A 40 4.36 -19.36 -1.94
N THR A 41 5.57 -19.31 -2.47
CA THR A 41 6.70 -20.00 -1.85
C THR A 41 7.46 -19.13 -0.87
N GLU A 42 7.97 -19.73 0.19
CA GLU A 42 9.07 -19.15 0.96
C GLU A 42 10.31 -19.04 0.09
N ALA A 43 11.06 -17.97 0.25
CA ALA A 43 12.27 -17.73 -0.52
C ALA A 43 13.43 -17.32 0.41
N SER A 44 14.64 -17.76 0.06
CA SER A 44 15.84 -17.26 0.70
C SER A 44 16.11 -15.80 0.36
N GLN A 45 16.95 -15.13 1.11
CA GLN A 45 17.32 -13.74 0.82
C GLN A 45 18.01 -13.60 -0.54
N GLU A 46 18.83 -14.58 -0.93
CA GLU A 46 19.49 -14.64 -2.24
C GLU A 46 18.46 -14.75 -3.37
N GLY A 47 17.43 -15.56 -3.18
CA GLY A 47 16.32 -15.71 -4.13
C GLY A 47 15.51 -14.41 -4.26
N LEU A 48 15.22 -13.72 -3.16
CA LEU A 48 14.54 -12.43 -3.18
C LEU A 48 15.40 -11.35 -3.86
N ILE A 49 16.71 -11.29 -3.59
CA ILE A 49 17.63 -10.38 -4.26
C ILE A 49 17.62 -10.65 -5.76
N ALA A 50 17.79 -11.90 -6.18
CA ALA A 50 17.80 -12.27 -7.59
C ALA A 50 16.50 -11.89 -8.32
N HIS A 51 15.34 -12.12 -7.66
CA HIS A 51 14.02 -11.74 -8.17
C HIS A 51 13.91 -10.23 -8.41
N VAL A 52 14.23 -9.43 -7.39
CA VAL A 52 14.13 -7.95 -7.48
C VAL A 52 15.13 -7.41 -8.52
N GLN A 53 16.38 -7.93 -8.54
CA GLN A 53 17.37 -7.55 -9.54
C GLN A 53 16.93 -7.83 -10.97
N ALA A 54 16.34 -9.02 -11.22
CA ALA A 54 15.84 -9.39 -12.53
C ALA A 54 14.74 -8.45 -13.02
N VAL A 55 13.81 -8.07 -12.14
CA VAL A 55 12.76 -7.10 -12.48
C VAL A 55 13.35 -5.70 -12.69
N CYS A 56 14.21 -5.22 -11.82
CA CYS A 56 14.86 -3.91 -11.97
C CYS A 56 15.65 -3.80 -13.29
N LYS A 57 16.36 -4.87 -13.69
CA LYS A 57 17.11 -4.90 -14.94
C LYS A 57 16.22 -4.92 -16.20
N SER A 58 14.97 -5.31 -16.07
CA SER A 58 14.05 -5.45 -17.21
C SER A 58 13.37 -4.15 -17.63
N VAL A 59 13.46 -3.09 -16.84
CA VAL A 59 12.79 -1.79 -17.04
C VAL A 59 13.74 -0.64 -16.70
N LYS A 60 13.42 0.56 -17.21
CA LYS A 60 14.22 1.78 -16.98
C LYS A 60 13.62 2.69 -15.92
N PHE A 61 12.33 2.62 -15.71
CA PHE A 61 11.62 3.47 -14.75
C PHE A 61 11.78 2.98 -13.28
N GLY A 62 11.23 3.74 -12.34
CA GLY A 62 11.35 3.47 -10.91
C GLY A 62 10.60 2.23 -10.46
N VAL A 63 11.25 1.44 -9.60
CA VAL A 63 10.67 0.28 -8.94
C VAL A 63 10.54 0.56 -7.45
N VAL A 64 9.38 0.29 -6.88
CA VAL A 64 9.13 0.27 -5.42
C VAL A 64 8.89 -1.17 -5.01
N VAL A 65 9.71 -1.73 -4.14
CA VAL A 65 9.50 -3.09 -3.62
C VAL A 65 8.52 -3.09 -2.46
N TYR A 66 7.58 -4.04 -2.45
CA TYR A 66 6.60 -4.21 -1.40
C TYR A 66 6.98 -5.33 -0.44
N ASN A 67 7.44 -4.96 0.73
CA ASN A 67 7.81 -5.86 1.83
C ASN A 67 6.54 -6.38 2.52
N ARG A 68 6.03 -7.52 2.04
CA ARG A 68 4.79 -8.14 2.55
C ARG A 68 4.76 -9.64 2.21
N GLY A 69 4.00 -10.43 2.97
CA GLY A 69 3.85 -11.87 2.72
C GLY A 69 5.19 -12.60 2.76
N GLY A 70 5.51 -13.35 1.73
CA GLY A 70 6.79 -14.05 1.57
C GLY A 70 7.98 -13.14 1.25
N CYS A 71 7.75 -11.92 0.77
CA CYS A 71 8.82 -10.96 0.46
C CYS A 71 9.24 -10.19 1.71
N ARG A 72 10.12 -10.78 2.52
CA ARG A 72 10.66 -10.20 3.76
C ARG A 72 12.13 -9.90 3.62
N LEU A 73 12.44 -8.75 3.02
CA LEU A 73 13.82 -8.32 2.84
C LEU A 73 14.46 -7.87 4.15
N THR A 74 15.70 -8.28 4.36
CA THR A 74 16.54 -7.82 5.49
C THR A 74 17.23 -6.50 5.14
N PRO A 75 17.74 -5.74 6.13
CA PRO A 75 18.58 -4.57 5.85
C PRO A 75 19.78 -4.89 4.94
N ALA A 76 20.45 -6.03 5.18
CA ALA A 76 21.57 -6.47 4.34
C ALA A 76 21.17 -6.73 2.88
N SER A 77 20.04 -7.41 2.68
CA SER A 77 19.51 -7.67 1.33
C SER A 77 19.12 -6.38 0.61
N LEU A 78 18.52 -5.44 1.33
CA LEU A 78 18.18 -4.13 0.78
C LEU A 78 19.43 -3.30 0.45
N GLN A 79 20.51 -3.44 1.22
CA GLN A 79 21.79 -2.80 0.90
C GLN A 79 22.36 -3.33 -0.42
N VAL A 80 22.38 -4.65 -0.61
CA VAL A 80 22.81 -5.26 -1.90
C VAL A 80 21.96 -4.75 -3.07
N LEU A 81 20.64 -4.65 -2.87
CA LEU A 81 19.73 -4.15 -3.89
C LEU A 81 19.93 -2.64 -4.15
N ALA A 82 20.22 -1.84 -3.11
CA ALA A 82 20.52 -0.43 -3.25
C ALA A 82 21.79 -0.17 -4.08
N ASP A 83 22.79 -1.05 -3.93
CA ASP A 83 24.06 -0.96 -4.63
C ASP A 83 23.97 -1.45 -6.08
N THR A 84 23.09 -2.42 -6.36
CA THR A 84 23.03 -3.10 -7.65
C THR A 84 21.85 -2.70 -8.54
N CYS A 85 20.85 -2.01 -7.98
CA CYS A 85 19.63 -1.60 -8.67
C CYS A 85 19.40 -0.09 -8.53
N PRO A 86 20.00 0.76 -9.38
CA PRO A 86 19.86 2.20 -9.28
C PRO A 86 18.41 2.68 -9.46
N ASN A 87 17.59 1.95 -10.18
CA ASN A 87 16.17 2.22 -10.39
C ASN A 87 15.26 1.59 -9.33
N LEU A 88 15.76 0.88 -8.33
CA LEU A 88 15.00 0.58 -7.13
C LEU A 88 14.95 1.84 -6.27
N ILE A 89 13.85 2.57 -6.36
CA ILE A 89 13.71 3.92 -5.78
C ILE A 89 12.92 3.95 -4.47
N GLY A 90 12.23 2.87 -4.11
CA GLY A 90 11.38 2.89 -2.94
C GLY A 90 11.17 1.54 -2.26
N PHE A 91 10.83 1.63 -0.99
CA PHE A 91 10.50 0.51 -0.12
C PHE A 91 9.15 0.76 0.54
N LYS A 92 8.18 -0.12 0.28
CA LYS A 92 6.86 -0.09 0.91
C LYS A 92 6.80 -1.17 1.98
N ASP A 93 6.55 -0.76 3.24
CA ASP A 93 6.38 -1.72 4.33
C ASP A 93 4.91 -2.07 4.57
N GLY A 94 4.59 -3.35 4.49
CA GLY A 94 3.26 -3.91 4.78
C GLY A 94 3.25 -4.91 5.93
N PHE A 95 4.33 -4.92 6.73
CA PHE A 95 4.47 -5.81 7.88
C PHE A 95 4.15 -5.14 9.21
N GLY A 96 4.65 -3.92 9.43
CA GLY A 96 4.57 -3.25 10.72
C GLY A 96 5.56 -3.76 11.76
N ASP A 97 6.63 -4.42 11.34
CA ASP A 97 7.75 -4.78 12.21
C ASP A 97 8.60 -3.54 12.46
N ILE A 98 8.33 -2.88 13.57
CA ILE A 98 8.94 -1.59 13.93
C ILE A 98 10.46 -1.71 14.06
N GLU A 99 10.97 -2.74 14.73
CA GLU A 99 12.39 -2.97 14.94
C GLU A 99 13.11 -3.10 13.60
N LYS A 100 12.58 -3.93 12.71
CA LYS A 100 13.14 -4.14 11.39
C LYS A 100 13.06 -2.88 10.53
N PHE A 101 11.93 -2.16 10.56
CA PHE A 101 11.81 -0.92 9.80
C PHE A 101 12.81 0.14 10.25
N VAL A 102 12.99 0.32 11.56
CA VAL A 102 14.01 1.22 12.11
C VAL A 102 15.41 0.80 11.67
N SER A 103 15.73 -0.51 11.74
CA SER A 103 17.01 -1.04 11.28
C SER A 103 17.25 -0.76 9.80
N ILE A 104 16.24 -0.97 8.93
CA ILE A 104 16.31 -0.66 7.50
C ILE A 104 16.59 0.85 7.30
N ARG A 105 15.84 1.69 8.00
CA ARG A 105 15.94 3.14 7.89
C ARG A 105 17.31 3.66 8.34
N GLN A 106 17.87 3.11 9.42
CA GLN A 106 19.21 3.47 9.91
C GLN A 106 20.32 2.98 8.98
N THR A 107 20.16 1.79 8.37
CA THR A 107 21.16 1.24 7.45
C THR A 107 21.21 1.99 6.13
N LEU A 108 20.04 2.33 5.57
CA LEU A 108 19.92 2.83 4.19
C LEU A 108 19.68 4.35 4.09
N GLY A 109 19.43 5.01 5.22
CA GLY A 109 19.18 6.46 5.25
C GLY A 109 18.11 6.88 4.24
N ASP A 110 18.38 7.89 3.46
CA ASP A 110 17.47 8.45 2.45
C ASP A 110 17.64 7.82 1.05
N ARG A 111 18.27 6.63 0.97
CA ARG A 111 18.48 5.94 -0.32
C ARG A 111 17.16 5.57 -1.00
N PHE A 112 16.11 5.32 -0.23
CA PHE A 112 14.78 4.96 -0.72
C PHE A 112 13.70 5.97 -0.30
N ALA A 113 12.69 6.13 -1.15
CA ALA A 113 11.41 6.65 -0.71
C ALA A 113 10.70 5.56 0.12
N TYR A 114 10.40 5.84 1.39
CA TYR A 114 9.73 4.92 2.29
C TYR A 114 8.23 5.16 2.29
N LEU A 115 7.45 4.10 2.18
CA LEU A 115 6.00 4.15 2.06
C LEU A 115 5.32 3.21 3.06
N GLY A 116 4.46 3.72 3.91
CA GLY A 116 3.59 2.92 4.78
C GLY A 116 2.57 2.15 3.95
N GLY A 117 2.52 0.82 4.14
CA GLY A 117 1.73 -0.09 3.34
C GLY A 117 0.84 -1.04 4.13
N LEU A 118 0.65 -0.79 5.42
CA LEU A 118 -0.29 -1.56 6.24
C LEU A 118 -1.74 -1.29 5.80
N PRO A 119 -2.65 -2.27 5.94
CA PRO A 119 -4.07 -2.04 5.71
C PRO A 119 -4.60 -0.95 6.65
N THR A 120 -5.30 0.04 6.09
CA THR A 120 -5.72 1.26 6.81
C THR A 120 -4.51 1.98 7.42
N ALA A 121 -3.60 2.40 6.55
CA ALA A 121 -2.31 2.97 6.92
C ALA A 121 -2.43 4.26 7.75
N GLU A 122 -3.56 4.92 7.70
CA GLU A 122 -3.91 6.11 8.51
C GLU A 122 -3.71 5.86 10.01
N LEU A 123 -4.08 4.67 10.50
CA LEU A 123 -3.90 4.31 11.91
C LEU A 123 -2.42 4.32 12.34
N PHE A 124 -1.53 4.01 11.43
CA PHE A 124 -0.09 3.86 11.68
C PHE A 124 0.73 5.08 11.25
N ALA A 125 0.10 6.04 10.58
CA ALA A 125 0.78 7.15 9.91
C ALA A 125 1.68 7.97 10.85
N GLY A 126 1.21 8.28 12.06
CA GLY A 126 1.99 9.01 13.05
C GLY A 126 3.25 8.27 13.50
N ALA A 127 3.15 6.97 13.78
CA ALA A 127 4.29 6.14 14.16
C ALA A 127 5.31 6.03 13.02
N TYR A 128 4.84 5.77 11.78
CA TYR A 128 5.71 5.70 10.61
C TYR A 128 6.41 7.02 10.31
N LYS A 129 5.72 8.16 10.46
CA LYS A 129 6.33 9.48 10.31
C LYS A 129 7.47 9.70 11.30
N ALA A 130 7.28 9.32 12.56
CA ALA A 130 8.32 9.41 13.60
C ALA A 130 9.54 8.55 13.28
N MET A 131 9.37 7.44 12.54
CA MET A 131 10.46 6.58 12.08
C MET A 131 11.07 7.01 10.74
N GLY A 132 10.69 8.17 10.18
CA GLY A 132 11.19 8.67 8.91
C GLY A 132 10.46 8.16 7.66
N CYS A 133 9.21 7.72 7.80
CA CYS A 133 8.33 7.35 6.70
C CYS A 133 7.08 8.24 6.70
N PRO A 134 7.14 9.43 6.09
CA PRO A 134 6.08 10.44 6.22
C PRO A 134 4.88 10.20 5.32
N VAL A 135 4.96 9.23 4.40
CA VAL A 135 3.91 8.97 3.41
C VAL A 135 3.39 7.53 3.51
N TYR A 136 2.16 7.34 3.09
CA TYR A 136 1.50 6.03 3.12
C TYR A 136 0.53 5.86 1.94
N SER A 137 0.12 4.63 1.67
CA SER A 137 -0.92 4.35 0.68
C SER A 137 -2.29 4.22 1.36
N SER A 138 -3.23 5.07 0.98
CA SER A 138 -4.58 5.09 1.53
C SER A 138 -5.53 4.23 0.69
N ALA A 139 -6.07 3.16 1.29
CA ALA A 139 -7.11 2.36 0.65
C ALA A 139 -8.47 3.08 0.68
N VAL A 140 -8.75 3.84 1.71
CA VAL A 140 -10.02 4.55 1.87
C VAL A 140 -10.17 5.73 0.90
N PHE A 141 -9.08 6.23 0.33
CA PHE A 141 -9.12 7.25 -0.71
C PHE A 141 -9.99 6.84 -1.91
N ASN A 142 -10.15 5.54 -2.15
CA ASN A 142 -11.00 5.03 -3.24
C ASN A 142 -12.49 5.33 -3.06
N PHE A 143 -12.95 5.67 -1.86
CA PHE A 143 -14.39 5.87 -1.61
C PHE A 143 -14.71 7.06 -0.70
N ILE A 144 -13.74 7.56 0.07
CA ILE A 144 -13.87 8.78 0.89
C ILE A 144 -12.67 9.73 0.65
N PRO A 145 -12.47 10.19 -0.59
CA PRO A 145 -11.25 10.94 -0.95
C PRO A 145 -11.10 12.26 -0.18
N LYS A 146 -12.19 12.96 0.13
CA LYS A 146 -12.11 14.22 0.90
C LYS A 146 -11.66 13.96 2.33
N THR A 147 -12.25 12.97 2.99
CA THR A 147 -11.87 12.58 4.35
C THR A 147 -10.44 12.03 4.39
N ALA A 148 -10.04 11.24 3.40
CA ALA A 148 -8.67 10.74 3.28
C ALA A 148 -7.67 11.89 3.13
N MET A 149 -8.00 12.92 2.34
CA MET A 149 -7.16 14.12 2.18
C MET A 149 -7.19 15.01 3.42
N GLU A 150 -8.32 15.15 4.11
CA GLU A 150 -8.39 15.84 5.41
C GLU A 150 -7.41 15.21 6.39
N PHE A 151 -7.44 13.88 6.53
CA PHE A 151 -6.50 13.17 7.40
C PHE A 151 -5.05 13.38 6.95
N TYR A 152 -4.76 13.24 5.67
CA TYR A 152 -3.39 13.42 5.16
C TYR A 152 -2.85 14.82 5.40
N ASN A 153 -3.65 15.85 5.16
CA ASN A 153 -3.26 17.25 5.39
C ASN A 153 -3.02 17.54 6.86
N ALA A 154 -3.91 17.05 7.75
CA ALA A 154 -3.73 17.14 9.20
C ALA A 154 -2.45 16.42 9.66
N HIS A 155 -2.23 15.21 9.17
CA HIS A 155 -1.02 14.43 9.44
C HIS A 155 0.26 15.16 8.96
N ALA A 156 0.25 15.71 7.76
CA ALA A 156 1.37 16.49 7.24
C ALA A 156 1.66 17.74 8.09
N ALA A 157 0.62 18.44 8.52
CA ALA A 157 0.68 19.63 9.36
C ALA A 157 0.96 19.35 10.85
N ASN A 158 1.03 18.09 11.30
CA ASN A 158 1.10 17.66 12.69
C ASN A 158 -0.13 18.10 13.53
N ASP A 159 -1.29 18.25 12.89
CA ASP A 159 -2.56 18.46 13.57
C ASP A 159 -3.06 17.14 14.17
N THR A 160 -2.60 16.87 15.39
CA THR A 160 -2.91 15.62 16.10
C THR A 160 -4.37 15.58 16.56
N GLU A 161 -5.02 16.71 16.76
CA GLU A 161 -6.43 16.78 17.16
C GLU A 161 -7.33 16.26 16.04
N THR A 162 -7.19 16.80 14.84
CA THR A 162 -7.94 16.34 13.65
C THR A 162 -7.63 14.87 13.33
N CYS A 163 -6.36 14.45 13.38
CA CYS A 163 -5.99 13.05 13.18
C CYS A 163 -6.68 12.13 14.19
N ASN A 164 -6.63 12.46 15.50
CA ASN A 164 -7.22 11.64 16.54
C ASN A 164 -8.74 11.60 16.45
N ARG A 165 -9.39 12.71 16.09
CA ARG A 165 -10.83 12.74 15.83
C ARG A 165 -11.21 11.76 14.71
N LEU A 166 -10.56 11.83 13.55
CA LEU A 166 -10.84 10.94 12.43
C LEU A 166 -10.52 9.47 12.74
N ILE A 167 -9.43 9.21 13.48
CA ILE A 167 -9.08 7.86 13.94
C ILE A 167 -10.20 7.31 14.82
N ARG A 168 -10.66 8.05 15.82
CA ARG A 168 -11.69 7.62 16.76
C ARG A 168 -13.05 7.48 16.08
N ASP A 169 -13.44 8.46 15.29
CA ASP A 169 -14.82 8.58 14.81
C ASP A 169 -15.07 7.78 13.52
N PHE A 170 -14.02 7.49 12.75
CA PHE A 170 -14.14 6.73 11.50
C PHE A 170 -13.19 5.52 11.43
N PHE A 171 -11.86 5.69 11.54
CA PHE A 171 -10.93 4.61 11.20
C PHE A 171 -11.00 3.42 12.15
N ILE A 172 -11.19 3.62 13.45
CA ILE A 172 -11.33 2.50 14.41
C ILE A 172 -12.61 1.70 14.14
N PRO A 173 -13.81 2.31 14.02
CA PRO A 173 -15.01 1.58 13.63
C PRO A 173 -14.90 0.89 12.26
N TYR A 174 -14.28 1.55 11.27
CA TYR A 174 -14.02 0.96 9.97
C TYR A 174 -13.16 -0.30 10.05
N ILE A 175 -12.09 -0.26 10.84
CA ILE A 175 -11.20 -1.40 11.06
C ILE A 175 -11.93 -2.53 11.78
N ALA A 176 -12.77 -2.21 12.77
CA ALA A 176 -13.59 -3.21 13.46
C ALA A 176 -14.51 -3.95 12.48
N LEU A 177 -15.15 -3.22 11.56
CA LEU A 177 -16.00 -3.82 10.52
C LEU A 177 -15.14 -4.64 9.52
N ARG A 178 -14.03 -4.10 9.05
CA ARG A 178 -13.10 -4.80 8.13
C ARG A 178 -12.59 -6.13 8.70
N ASN A 179 -12.40 -6.20 10.01
CA ASN A 179 -11.85 -7.39 10.67
C ASN A 179 -12.91 -8.46 10.98
N GLN A 180 -14.19 -8.26 10.62
CA GLN A 180 -15.25 -9.26 10.82
C GLN A 180 -15.15 -10.43 9.81
N GLY A 181 -14.48 -10.22 8.67
CA GLY A 181 -14.30 -11.28 7.68
C GLY A 181 -12.89 -11.34 7.09
N GLU A 182 -12.44 -12.55 6.79
CA GLU A 182 -11.19 -12.75 6.08
C GLU A 182 -11.28 -12.20 4.65
N GLY A 183 -10.24 -11.50 4.21
CA GLY A 183 -10.21 -10.88 2.88
C GLY A 183 -10.99 -9.55 2.76
N TYR A 184 -11.68 -9.11 3.80
CA TYR A 184 -12.51 -7.90 3.78
C TYR A 184 -11.73 -6.60 3.52
N ALA A 185 -10.41 -6.62 3.59
CA ALA A 185 -9.60 -5.46 3.19
C ALA A 185 -9.83 -5.00 1.74
N VAL A 186 -10.27 -5.90 0.85
CA VAL A 186 -10.67 -5.58 -0.52
C VAL A 186 -12.17 -5.34 -0.62
N SER A 187 -12.97 -6.22 -0.01
CA SER A 187 -14.43 -6.20 -0.09
C SER A 187 -15.02 -4.91 0.47
N ILE A 188 -14.52 -4.44 1.60
CA ILE A 188 -14.99 -3.20 2.25
C ILE A 188 -14.70 -1.95 1.41
N VAL A 189 -13.56 -1.91 0.69
CA VAL A 189 -13.24 -0.80 -0.21
C VAL A 189 -14.20 -0.76 -1.39
N LYS A 190 -14.52 -1.93 -1.98
CA LYS A 190 -15.50 -2.02 -3.07
C LYS A 190 -16.92 -1.67 -2.61
N ALA A 191 -17.31 -2.11 -1.43
CA ALA A 191 -18.57 -1.72 -0.81
C ALA A 191 -18.65 -0.21 -0.59
N GLY A 192 -17.59 0.40 -0.05
CA GLY A 192 -17.48 1.85 0.11
C GLY A 192 -17.60 2.60 -1.22
N ALA A 193 -16.93 2.13 -2.26
CA ALA A 193 -17.05 2.70 -3.61
C ALA A 193 -18.49 2.60 -4.16
N THR A 194 -19.19 1.50 -3.90
CA THR A 194 -20.61 1.35 -4.27
C THR A 194 -21.48 2.34 -3.51
N ILE A 195 -21.27 2.51 -2.21
CA ILE A 195 -22.01 3.48 -1.37
C ILE A 195 -21.78 4.92 -1.88
N SER A 196 -20.56 5.24 -2.32
CA SER A 196 -20.21 6.56 -2.88
C SER A 196 -20.66 6.76 -4.34
N GLY A 197 -21.38 5.81 -4.93
CA GLY A 197 -21.88 5.91 -6.32
C GLY A 197 -20.87 5.51 -7.40
N HIS A 198 -19.73 4.95 -7.05
CA HIS A 198 -18.65 4.55 -7.95
C HIS A 198 -18.36 3.05 -7.88
N SER A 199 -19.40 2.22 -8.08
CA SER A 199 -19.26 0.77 -7.92
C SER A 199 -18.18 0.19 -8.84
N ALA A 200 -17.30 -0.62 -8.23
CA ALA A 200 -16.30 -1.44 -8.92
C ALA A 200 -16.76 -2.91 -9.10
N GLY A 201 -18.04 -3.19 -8.88
CA GLY A 201 -18.61 -4.54 -8.93
C GLY A 201 -18.19 -5.42 -7.75
N PRO A 202 -18.59 -6.70 -7.75
CA PRO A 202 -18.27 -7.63 -6.67
C PRO A 202 -16.77 -7.97 -6.62
N VAL A 203 -16.34 -8.55 -5.52
CA VAL A 203 -14.99 -9.15 -5.46
C VAL A 203 -14.95 -10.44 -6.28
N ARG A 204 -13.74 -10.87 -6.64
CA ARG A 204 -13.51 -12.15 -7.33
C ARG A 204 -13.24 -13.25 -6.30
N PRO A 205 -13.73 -14.47 -6.52
CA PRO A 205 -13.33 -15.62 -5.70
C PRO A 205 -11.77 -15.74 -5.64
N PRO A 206 -11.21 -16.15 -4.52
CA PRO A 206 -11.85 -16.70 -3.32
C PRO A 206 -12.36 -15.65 -2.30
N LEU A 207 -12.31 -14.37 -2.61
CA LEU A 207 -12.88 -13.35 -1.73
C LEU A 207 -14.39 -13.36 -1.76
N SER A 208 -15.03 -12.90 -0.69
CA SER A 208 -16.47 -12.68 -0.57
C SER A 208 -16.79 -11.20 -0.35
N ASP A 209 -17.93 -10.75 -0.85
CA ASP A 209 -18.45 -9.41 -0.55
C ASP A 209 -18.88 -9.33 0.92
N LEU A 210 -19.06 -8.11 1.43
CA LEU A 210 -19.66 -7.87 2.73
C LEU A 210 -21.09 -8.45 2.76
N LYS A 211 -21.49 -8.96 3.93
CA LYS A 211 -22.89 -9.34 4.16
C LYS A 211 -23.79 -8.11 4.12
N PRO A 212 -25.09 -8.27 3.85
CA PRO A 212 -26.03 -7.14 3.76
C PRO A 212 -26.00 -6.23 5.00
N GLU A 213 -25.98 -6.83 6.19
CA GLU A 213 -25.93 -6.09 7.46
C GLU A 213 -24.61 -5.32 7.65
N GLU A 214 -23.50 -5.88 7.22
CA GLU A 214 -22.17 -5.24 7.27
C GLU A 214 -22.06 -4.09 6.26
N PHE A 215 -22.69 -4.25 5.09
CA PHE A 215 -22.80 -3.19 4.09
C PHE A 215 -23.58 -1.99 4.63
N GLU A 216 -24.70 -2.23 5.33
CA GLU A 216 -25.48 -1.15 5.94
C GLU A 216 -24.73 -0.50 7.14
N GLN A 217 -23.95 -1.26 7.90
CA GLN A 217 -23.06 -0.71 8.92
C GLN A 217 -22.02 0.23 8.31
N LEU A 218 -21.41 -0.16 7.19
CA LEU A 218 -20.47 0.71 6.48
C LEU A 218 -21.16 1.99 5.96
N ARG A 219 -22.36 1.86 5.41
CA ARG A 219 -23.17 3.00 4.94
C ARG A 219 -23.44 3.98 6.07
N ALA A 220 -23.87 3.47 7.22
CA ALA A 220 -24.13 4.28 8.41
C ALA A 220 -22.86 4.98 8.93
N LEU A 221 -21.71 4.29 8.91
CA LEU A 221 -20.41 4.84 9.29
C LEU A 221 -19.96 5.95 8.34
N MET A 222 -20.26 5.84 7.05
CA MET A 222 -19.88 6.86 6.05
C MET A 222 -20.82 8.07 6.04
N ALA A 223 -22.07 7.92 6.48
CA ALA A 223 -23.09 8.99 6.39
C ALA A 223 -22.67 10.33 7.07
N PRO A 224 -22.03 10.33 8.27
CA PRO A 224 -21.60 11.58 8.90
C PRO A 224 -20.48 12.31 8.15
N LEU A 225 -19.76 11.65 7.24
CA LEU A 225 -18.67 12.27 6.49
C LEU A 225 -19.17 13.21 5.39
N GLY A 226 -20.45 13.17 5.07
CA GLY A 226 -21.06 13.96 4.00
C GLY A 226 -20.64 13.52 2.60
N PRO A 227 -20.93 14.31 1.56
CA PRO A 227 -20.57 14.00 0.16
C PRO A 227 -19.04 13.94 -0.04
N GLN A 228 -18.59 12.85 -0.61
CA GLN A 228 -17.17 12.56 -0.84
C GLN A 228 -16.71 12.90 -2.27
#